data_e9c7116f75dfb300cd1cdb4deda9105f
#
_entry.id   e9c7116f75dfb300cd1cdb4deda9105f
#
_cell.length_a   1.000
_cell.length_b   1.000
_cell.length_c   1.000
_cell.angle_alpha   90.00
_cell.angle_beta   90.00
_cell.angle_gamma   90.00
#
_symmetry.space_group_name_H-M   'P 1'
#
loop_
_entity.id
_entity.type
_entity.pdbx_description
1 polymer ?
#
loop_
_entity_poly.entity_id
_entity_poly.type
_entity_poly.pdbx_seq_one_letter_code
_entity_poly.pdbx_strand_id
1 'polypeptide(L)'
;MRSDIRQWAKHCLSCQTSKVHRHTVTTPGTFSLPDARFRHVHLDIVGPLPPSNGFTHLLTCVDRFTRWPQAVPLRDTSTESVSRAFVESWISLFGVPSTITTDRGAQFSSTLFRDLSRLLGCTHMRTTAYHPAANGLVERFHRQLKAAIMATSSDSRWSERLPAILLGIRNTIKEDIGCCPAELVFGTTLRLPGEMVLDSRTTGELDPFSYAERLKQHFRSIRPTSTRPNLRKQQVHPDLHKCPFVFIRVDAVRRPLTPPYDGPYQVLSRKPKYFVLNKNGSKESVSIDRLKP
;
A
#
# COMPACT_ATOMS: atom_id res chain seq x y z
N MET A 1 0.79 48.53 -13.02
CA MET A 1 1.89 47.76 -13.63
C MET A 1 2.16 46.41 -12.93
N ARG A 2 2.60 46.35 -11.65
CA ARG A 2 2.85 45.02 -10.99
C ARG A 2 1.59 44.18 -10.75
N SER A 3 0.46 44.80 -10.43
CA SER A 3 -0.87 44.14 -10.31
C SER A 3 -1.31 43.53 -11.63
N ASP A 4 -1.18 44.30 -12.71
CA ASP A 4 -1.67 43.92 -14.03
C ASP A 4 -0.87 42.75 -14.61
N ILE A 5 0.46 42.76 -14.45
CA ILE A 5 1.34 41.68 -14.83
C ILE A 5 0.99 40.39 -14.04
N ARG A 6 0.68 40.50 -12.73
CA ARG A 6 0.24 39.35 -11.93
C ARG A 6 -1.09 38.80 -12.42
N GLN A 7 -2.01 39.67 -12.79
CA GLN A 7 -3.32 39.30 -13.31
C GLN A 7 -3.21 38.63 -14.68
N TRP A 8 -2.41 39.15 -15.59
CA TRP A 8 -2.12 38.53 -16.89
C TRP A 8 -1.48 37.16 -16.74
N ALA A 9 -0.48 37.01 -15.86
CA ALA A 9 0.14 35.71 -15.60
C ALA A 9 -0.85 34.69 -15.00
N LYS A 10 -1.84 35.11 -14.19
CA LYS A 10 -2.88 34.27 -13.66
C LYS A 10 -3.84 33.74 -14.73
N HIS A 11 -4.13 34.54 -15.75
CA HIS A 11 -5.03 34.13 -16.84
C HIS A 11 -4.33 33.42 -18.01
N CYS A 12 -3.01 33.40 -18.03
CA CYS A 12 -2.23 32.76 -19.08
C CYS A 12 -2.12 31.25 -18.82
N LEU A 13 -2.79 30.41 -19.63
CA LEU A 13 -2.78 28.95 -19.51
C LEU A 13 -1.36 28.36 -19.57
N SER A 14 -0.54 28.82 -20.52
CA SER A 14 0.86 28.37 -20.65
C SER A 14 1.69 28.68 -19.41
N CYS A 15 1.49 29.83 -18.78
CA CYS A 15 2.14 30.17 -17.52
C CYS A 15 1.63 29.27 -16.39
N GLN A 16 0.33 28.97 -16.35
CA GLN A 16 -0.25 28.17 -15.29
C GLN A 16 0.12 26.68 -15.41
N THR A 17 0.21 26.11 -16.60
CA THR A 17 0.66 24.72 -16.80
C THR A 17 2.15 24.55 -16.51
N SER A 18 2.98 25.58 -16.74
CA SER A 18 4.44 25.50 -16.56
C SER A 18 4.92 25.87 -15.15
N LYS A 19 4.19 26.75 -14.44
CA LYS A 19 4.61 27.25 -13.13
C LYS A 19 4.37 26.22 -12.03
N VAL A 20 5.45 25.70 -11.44
CA VAL A 20 5.36 24.81 -10.29
C VAL A 20 4.84 25.59 -9.06
N HIS A 21 3.75 25.11 -8.50
CA HIS A 21 3.18 25.57 -7.24
C HIS A 21 3.72 24.75 -6.07
N ARG A 22 3.71 25.33 -4.87
CA ARG A 22 3.97 24.56 -3.65
C ARG A 22 2.92 23.46 -3.55
N HIS A 23 3.39 22.19 -3.48
CA HIS A 23 2.50 21.05 -3.52
C HIS A 23 1.50 21.07 -2.35
N THR A 24 0.26 20.78 -2.65
CA THR A 24 -0.77 20.53 -1.64
C THR A 24 -0.37 19.27 -0.86
N VAL A 25 -0.40 19.32 0.47
CA VAL A 25 -0.15 18.20 1.36
C VAL A 25 -1.39 18.04 2.23
N THR A 26 -2.14 16.98 2.02
CA THR A 26 -3.27 16.60 2.88
C THR A 26 -2.81 15.62 3.95
N THR A 27 -3.53 15.59 5.08
CA THR A 27 -3.34 14.52 6.05
C THR A 27 -3.67 13.17 5.40
N PRO A 28 -2.84 12.13 5.60
CA PRO A 28 -3.18 10.79 5.12
C PRO A 28 -4.59 10.38 5.57
N GLY A 29 -5.30 9.65 4.70
CA GLY A 29 -6.59 9.09 5.09
C GLY A 29 -6.39 8.14 6.26
N THR A 30 -7.10 8.38 7.36
CA THR A 30 -7.17 7.41 8.46
C THR A 30 -8.20 6.36 8.06
N PHE A 31 -7.74 5.16 7.75
CA PHE A 31 -8.63 4.01 7.77
C PHE A 31 -8.96 3.69 9.23
N SER A 32 -10.17 3.21 9.50
CA SER A 32 -10.47 2.63 10.81
C SER A 32 -9.42 1.57 11.13
N LEU A 33 -8.92 1.58 12.37
CA LEU A 33 -7.98 0.55 12.80
C LEU A 33 -8.72 -0.79 12.78
N PRO A 34 -8.12 -1.86 12.23
CA PRO A 34 -8.73 -3.18 12.30
C PRO A 34 -8.77 -3.63 13.76
N ASP A 35 -9.87 -4.23 14.15
CA ASP A 35 -10.12 -4.73 15.50
C ASP A 35 -9.50 -6.11 15.76
N ALA A 36 -9.09 -6.82 14.71
CA ALA A 36 -8.51 -8.15 14.82
C ALA A 36 -7.53 -8.45 13.68
N ARG A 37 -6.69 -9.47 13.92
CA ARG A 37 -5.72 -10.01 12.95
C ARG A 37 -6.44 -10.53 11.72
N PHE A 38 -5.82 -10.35 10.55
CA PHE A 38 -6.23 -10.89 9.24
C PHE A 38 -7.58 -10.41 8.74
N ARG A 39 -8.22 -9.47 9.42
CA ARG A 39 -9.49 -8.89 8.98
C ARG A 39 -9.36 -7.87 7.87
N HIS A 40 -8.23 -7.16 7.80
CA HIS A 40 -8.01 -6.15 6.78
C HIS A 40 -6.66 -6.39 6.08
N VAL A 41 -6.72 -6.83 4.84
CA VAL A 41 -5.55 -7.21 4.04
C VAL A 41 -5.37 -6.26 2.88
N HIS A 42 -4.14 -5.80 2.69
CA HIS A 42 -3.74 -5.05 1.51
C HIS A 42 -3.14 -6.01 0.49
N LEU A 43 -3.63 -5.96 -0.75
CA LEU A 43 -3.07 -6.69 -1.89
C LEU A 43 -2.45 -5.70 -2.87
N ASP A 44 -1.30 -6.07 -3.41
CA ASP A 44 -0.63 -5.29 -4.45
C ASP A 44 0.26 -6.21 -5.31
N ILE A 45 0.67 -5.77 -6.49
CA ILE A 45 1.53 -6.51 -7.39
C ILE A 45 2.84 -5.75 -7.58
N VAL A 46 3.94 -6.45 -7.36
CA VAL A 46 5.30 -5.96 -7.64
C VAL A 46 5.79 -6.58 -8.94
N GLY A 47 6.26 -5.75 -9.86
CA GLY A 47 6.83 -6.21 -11.10
C GLY A 47 6.77 -5.17 -12.24
N PRO A 48 7.30 -5.48 -13.42
CA PRO A 48 8.07 -6.70 -13.70
C PRO A 48 9.43 -6.72 -13.00
N LEU A 49 9.80 -7.89 -12.49
CA LEU A 49 11.13 -8.21 -11.95
C LEU A 49 11.95 -8.98 -12.99
N PRO A 50 13.29 -9.03 -12.86
CA PRO A 50 14.08 -9.93 -13.67
C PRO A 50 13.54 -11.36 -13.61
N PRO A 51 13.48 -12.11 -14.72
CA PRO A 51 12.94 -13.46 -14.73
C PRO A 51 13.68 -14.40 -13.76
N SER A 52 12.94 -15.17 -12.95
CA SER A 52 13.49 -16.17 -12.04
C SER A 52 12.56 -17.39 -12.05
N ASN A 53 13.05 -18.51 -12.57
CA ASN A 53 12.25 -19.75 -12.74
C ASN A 53 10.92 -19.53 -13.48
N GLY A 54 10.89 -18.62 -14.44
CA GLY A 54 9.69 -18.25 -15.20
C GLY A 54 8.74 -17.28 -14.50
N PHE A 55 9.09 -16.83 -13.30
CA PHE A 55 8.33 -15.79 -12.58
C PHE A 55 8.90 -14.40 -12.86
N THR A 56 8.02 -13.43 -13.06
CA THR A 56 8.36 -12.03 -13.34
C THR A 56 7.65 -11.04 -12.41
N HIS A 57 6.68 -11.49 -11.64
CA HIS A 57 5.89 -10.65 -10.74
C HIS A 57 5.74 -11.31 -9.36
N LEU A 58 5.31 -10.52 -8.39
CA LEU A 58 4.96 -10.97 -7.04
C LEU A 58 3.57 -10.43 -6.67
N LEU A 59 2.66 -11.30 -6.26
CA LEU A 59 1.51 -10.88 -5.47
C LEU A 59 1.99 -10.66 -4.05
N THR A 60 1.71 -9.51 -3.48
CA THR A 60 2.02 -9.18 -2.09
C THR A 60 0.74 -8.98 -1.30
N CYS A 61 0.67 -9.58 -0.12
CA CYS A 61 -0.42 -9.42 0.83
C CYS A 61 0.16 -8.96 2.16
N VAL A 62 -0.44 -7.96 2.79
CA VAL A 62 -0.01 -7.47 4.10
C VAL A 62 -1.21 -7.29 5.00
N ASP A 63 -1.21 -7.99 6.14
CA ASP A 63 -2.21 -7.74 7.18
C ASP A 63 -2.00 -6.38 7.82
N ARG A 64 -3.07 -5.61 7.91
CA ARG A 64 -3.00 -4.27 8.45
C ARG A 64 -2.77 -4.23 9.96
N PHE A 65 -3.23 -5.24 10.69
CA PHE A 65 -3.09 -5.31 12.14
C PHE A 65 -1.67 -5.77 12.54
N THR A 66 -1.26 -6.94 12.10
CA THR A 66 0.01 -7.57 12.51
C THR A 66 1.21 -7.13 11.69
N ARG A 67 0.99 -6.47 10.55
CA ARG A 67 2.02 -6.22 9.52
C ARG A 67 2.58 -7.50 8.91
N TRP A 68 1.90 -8.65 9.10
CA TRP A 68 2.31 -9.91 8.51
C TRP A 68 2.35 -9.83 6.99
N PRO A 69 3.53 -10.07 6.38
CA PRO A 69 3.68 -10.02 4.95
C PRO A 69 3.62 -11.41 4.34
N GLN A 70 2.99 -11.50 3.18
CA GLN A 70 3.09 -12.62 2.27
C GLN A 70 3.49 -12.12 0.89
N ALA A 71 4.31 -12.88 0.16
CA ALA A 71 4.64 -12.61 -1.22
C ALA A 71 4.68 -13.92 -1.99
N VAL A 72 4.04 -13.94 -3.15
CA VAL A 72 3.85 -15.14 -3.98
C VAL A 72 4.35 -14.85 -5.39
N PRO A 73 5.30 -15.63 -5.93
CA PRO A 73 5.75 -15.48 -7.30
C PRO A 73 4.63 -15.73 -8.30
N LEU A 74 4.52 -14.84 -9.28
CA LEU A 74 3.56 -14.95 -10.37
C LEU A 74 4.29 -14.94 -11.73
N ARG A 75 3.80 -15.75 -12.66
CA ARG A 75 4.28 -15.77 -14.06
C ARG A 75 3.71 -14.61 -14.85
N ASP A 76 2.45 -14.28 -14.57
CA ASP A 76 1.68 -13.22 -15.20
C ASP A 76 0.84 -12.47 -14.16
N THR A 77 0.20 -11.37 -14.59
CA THR A 77 -0.68 -10.56 -13.74
C THR A 77 -2.16 -10.72 -14.10
N SER A 78 -2.53 -11.86 -14.70
CA SER A 78 -3.93 -12.16 -15.00
C SER A 78 -4.76 -12.22 -13.72
N THR A 79 -6.03 -11.85 -13.81
CA THR A 79 -6.94 -11.92 -12.66
C THR A 79 -7.05 -13.32 -12.09
N GLU A 80 -7.01 -14.32 -12.95
CA GLU A 80 -7.07 -15.74 -12.53
C GLU A 80 -5.84 -16.12 -11.71
N SER A 81 -4.64 -15.85 -12.21
CA SER A 81 -3.38 -16.12 -11.50
C SER A 81 -3.32 -15.40 -10.15
N VAL A 82 -3.71 -14.14 -10.09
CA VAL A 82 -3.77 -13.34 -8.86
C VAL A 82 -4.79 -13.91 -7.87
N SER A 83 -6.00 -14.25 -8.34
CA SER A 83 -7.07 -14.80 -7.51
C SER A 83 -6.69 -16.15 -6.92
N ARG A 84 -6.14 -17.03 -7.75
CA ARG A 84 -5.66 -18.35 -7.32
C ARG A 84 -4.54 -18.21 -6.27
N ALA A 85 -3.53 -17.42 -6.55
CA ALA A 85 -2.43 -17.19 -5.62
C ALA A 85 -2.91 -16.61 -4.28
N PHE A 86 -3.91 -15.71 -4.29
CA PHE A 86 -4.49 -15.19 -3.06
C PHE A 86 -5.24 -16.26 -2.26
N VAL A 87 -6.04 -17.09 -2.90
CA VAL A 87 -6.76 -18.19 -2.24
C VAL A 87 -5.77 -19.19 -1.65
N GLU A 88 -4.80 -19.67 -2.43
CA GLU A 88 -3.84 -20.69 -2.03
C GLU A 88 -2.87 -20.23 -0.93
N SER A 89 -2.40 -18.97 -0.97
CA SER A 89 -1.34 -18.50 -0.08
C SER A 89 -1.83 -17.70 1.12
N TRP A 90 -3.02 -17.13 1.05
CA TRP A 90 -3.57 -16.32 2.13
C TRP A 90 -4.81 -16.94 2.76
N ILE A 91 -5.85 -17.16 1.95
CA ILE A 91 -7.15 -17.63 2.49
C ILE A 91 -7.02 -19.00 3.12
N SER A 92 -6.25 -19.90 2.51
CA SER A 92 -6.01 -21.26 3.03
C SER A 92 -5.33 -21.27 4.40
N LEU A 93 -4.54 -20.24 4.72
CA LEU A 93 -3.76 -20.15 5.95
C LEU A 93 -4.45 -19.31 7.06
N PHE A 94 -5.08 -18.21 6.68
CA PHE A 94 -5.56 -17.21 7.63
C PHE A 94 -7.08 -16.99 7.57
N GLY A 95 -7.76 -17.64 6.64
CA GLY A 95 -9.19 -17.44 6.40
C GLY A 95 -9.47 -16.21 5.56
N VAL A 96 -10.76 -15.96 5.38
CA VAL A 96 -11.27 -14.87 4.54
C VAL A 96 -11.21 -13.55 5.31
N PRO A 97 -10.56 -12.50 4.77
CA PRO A 97 -10.57 -11.18 5.39
C PRO A 97 -11.93 -10.49 5.22
N SER A 98 -12.34 -9.68 6.19
CA SER A 98 -13.55 -8.85 6.06
C SER A 98 -13.36 -7.74 5.01
N THR A 99 -12.13 -7.22 4.89
CA THR A 99 -11.81 -6.11 3.99
C THR A 99 -10.53 -6.39 3.22
N ILE A 100 -10.58 -6.20 1.92
CA ILE A 100 -9.43 -6.23 1.02
C ILE A 100 -9.22 -4.83 0.47
N THR A 101 -8.01 -4.29 0.56
CA THR A 101 -7.62 -3.03 -0.08
C THR A 101 -6.63 -3.29 -1.19
N THR A 102 -6.92 -2.77 -2.39
CA THR A 102 -6.03 -2.88 -3.56
C THR A 102 -5.80 -1.51 -4.19
N ASP A 103 -4.86 -1.44 -5.11
CA ASP A 103 -4.78 -0.36 -6.07
C ASP A 103 -5.90 -0.45 -7.13
N ARG A 104 -5.81 0.36 -8.18
CA ARG A 104 -6.74 0.36 -9.33
C ARG A 104 -6.24 -0.46 -10.51
N GLY A 105 -5.33 -1.38 -10.30
CA GLY A 105 -4.84 -2.27 -11.35
C GLY A 105 -5.98 -3.00 -12.06
N ALA A 106 -5.80 -3.27 -13.36
CA ALA A 106 -6.84 -3.91 -14.18
C ALA A 106 -7.27 -5.27 -13.60
N GLN A 107 -6.33 -6.03 -13.07
CA GLN A 107 -6.56 -7.34 -12.42
C GLN A 107 -7.50 -7.25 -11.22
N PHE A 108 -7.41 -6.18 -10.40
CA PHE A 108 -8.28 -5.96 -9.25
C PHE A 108 -9.59 -5.24 -9.61
N SER A 109 -9.65 -4.62 -10.78
CA SER A 109 -10.85 -3.94 -11.28
C SER A 109 -11.75 -4.83 -12.13
N SER A 110 -11.31 -6.06 -12.43
CA SER A 110 -12.02 -7.03 -13.27
C SER A 110 -13.32 -7.52 -12.62
N THR A 111 -14.23 -8.05 -13.45
CA THR A 111 -15.46 -8.72 -12.97
C THR A 111 -15.12 -9.94 -12.13
N LEU A 112 -14.18 -10.76 -12.58
CA LEU A 112 -13.77 -11.98 -11.88
C LEU A 112 -13.30 -11.70 -10.45
N PHE A 113 -12.43 -10.70 -10.23
CA PHE A 113 -11.97 -10.36 -8.88
C PHE A 113 -13.10 -9.81 -8.00
N ARG A 114 -14.02 -9.06 -8.59
CA ARG A 114 -15.21 -8.53 -7.89
C ARG A 114 -16.15 -9.67 -7.49
N ASP A 115 -16.38 -10.63 -8.37
CA ASP A 115 -17.25 -11.77 -8.11
C ASP A 115 -16.62 -12.71 -7.07
N LEU A 116 -15.30 -12.92 -7.12
CA LEU A 116 -14.55 -13.62 -6.08
C LEU A 116 -14.74 -12.92 -4.72
N SER A 117 -14.55 -11.61 -4.67
CA SER A 117 -14.70 -10.85 -3.42
C SER A 117 -16.13 -10.96 -2.86
N ARG A 118 -17.14 -10.96 -3.73
CA ARG A 118 -18.54 -11.15 -3.36
C ARG A 118 -18.81 -12.58 -2.85
N LEU A 119 -18.32 -13.58 -3.53
CA LEU A 119 -18.43 -15.00 -3.12
C LEU A 119 -17.81 -15.23 -1.75
N LEU A 120 -16.66 -14.61 -1.49
CA LEU A 120 -15.95 -14.68 -0.21
C LEU A 120 -16.60 -13.82 0.89
N GLY A 121 -17.55 -12.96 0.57
CA GLY A 121 -18.15 -12.03 1.53
C GLY A 121 -17.23 -10.88 1.96
N CYS A 122 -16.20 -10.57 1.17
CA CYS A 122 -15.23 -9.51 1.47
C CYS A 122 -15.70 -8.15 0.98
N THR A 123 -15.45 -7.11 1.77
CA THR A 123 -15.56 -5.72 1.29
C THR A 123 -14.29 -5.35 0.52
N HIS A 124 -14.41 -5.11 -0.78
CA HIS A 124 -13.30 -4.67 -1.60
C HIS A 124 -13.21 -3.14 -1.63
N MET A 125 -12.13 -2.59 -1.11
CA MET A 125 -11.81 -1.16 -1.11
C MET A 125 -10.67 -0.87 -2.10
N ARG A 126 -10.89 0.09 -3.00
CA ARG A 126 -9.85 0.55 -3.92
C ARG A 126 -9.27 1.88 -3.44
N THR A 127 -7.95 1.99 -3.43
CA THR A 127 -7.27 3.25 -3.10
C THR A 127 -7.55 4.28 -4.20
N THR A 128 -7.53 5.57 -3.82
CA THR A 128 -7.59 6.66 -4.82
C THR A 128 -6.33 6.63 -5.67
N ALA A 129 -6.49 6.87 -6.97
CA ALA A 129 -5.36 6.90 -7.89
C ALA A 129 -4.29 7.90 -7.42
N TYR A 130 -3.02 7.47 -7.46
CA TYR A 130 -1.86 8.30 -7.13
C TYR A 130 -1.89 8.90 -5.70
N HIS A 131 -2.46 8.19 -4.73
CA HIS A 131 -2.39 8.58 -3.32
C HIS A 131 -1.49 7.60 -2.55
N PRO A 132 -0.15 7.78 -2.56
CA PRO A 132 0.81 6.86 -1.93
C PRO A 132 0.52 6.63 -0.45
N ALA A 133 0.08 7.68 0.26
CA ALA A 133 -0.22 7.59 1.69
C ALA A 133 -1.34 6.59 2.04
N ALA A 134 -2.24 6.26 1.10
CA ALA A 134 -3.29 5.27 1.33
C ALA A 134 -2.74 3.84 1.39
N ASN A 135 -1.62 3.57 0.71
CA ASN A 135 -0.96 2.26 0.63
C ASN A 135 0.45 2.25 1.27
N GLY A 136 0.78 3.27 2.07
CA GLY A 136 2.13 3.44 2.64
C GLY A 136 2.64 2.26 3.49
N LEU A 137 1.75 1.37 3.93
CA LEU A 137 2.11 0.14 4.62
C LEU A 137 2.71 -0.87 3.64
N VAL A 138 2.06 -1.08 2.51
CA VAL A 138 2.53 -1.96 1.43
C VAL A 138 3.78 -1.39 0.77
N GLU A 139 3.84 -0.07 0.57
CA GLU A 139 5.04 0.57 0.00
C GLU A 139 6.28 0.38 0.89
N ARG A 140 6.13 0.46 2.23
CA ARG A 140 7.24 0.15 3.16
C ARG A 140 7.67 -1.30 3.05
N PHE A 141 6.72 -2.22 2.98
CA PHE A 141 7.01 -3.63 2.77
C PHE A 141 7.72 -3.86 1.42
N HIS A 142 7.23 -3.27 0.33
CA HIS A 142 7.88 -3.39 -0.99
C HIS A 142 9.29 -2.85 -0.99
N ARG A 143 9.55 -1.74 -0.30
CA ARG A 143 10.91 -1.20 -0.16
C ARG A 143 11.82 -2.17 0.57
N GLN A 144 11.36 -2.75 1.68
CA GLN A 144 12.11 -3.74 2.46
C GLN A 144 12.33 -5.03 1.64
N LEU A 145 11.29 -5.52 0.96
CA LEU A 145 11.36 -6.71 0.12
C LEU A 145 12.33 -6.54 -1.05
N LYS A 146 12.22 -5.44 -1.80
CA LYS A 146 13.13 -5.13 -2.92
C LYS A 146 14.57 -4.99 -2.44
N ALA A 147 14.82 -4.31 -1.32
CA ALA A 147 16.16 -4.17 -0.75
C ALA A 147 16.74 -5.55 -0.37
N ALA A 148 15.95 -6.42 0.25
CA ALA A 148 16.38 -7.77 0.62
C ALA A 148 16.66 -8.65 -0.62
N ILE A 149 15.81 -8.58 -1.65
CA ILE A 149 16.05 -9.27 -2.92
C ILE A 149 17.37 -8.78 -3.56
N MET A 150 17.57 -7.47 -3.64
CA MET A 150 18.81 -6.89 -4.21
C MET A 150 20.05 -7.27 -3.41
N ALA A 151 19.98 -7.25 -2.08
CA ALA A 151 21.10 -7.60 -1.22
C ALA A 151 21.51 -9.08 -1.33
N THR A 152 20.57 -9.95 -1.67
CA THR A 152 20.82 -11.39 -1.82
C THR A 152 21.11 -11.82 -3.26
N SER A 153 20.86 -10.96 -4.25
CA SER A 153 20.98 -11.30 -5.67
C SER A 153 22.35 -10.95 -6.24
N SER A 154 23.32 -11.84 -6.02
CA SER A 154 24.41 -12.03 -7.02
C SER A 154 23.91 -12.81 -8.25
N ASP A 155 22.71 -13.37 -8.21
CA ASP A 155 22.13 -14.33 -9.14
C ASP A 155 20.64 -14.00 -9.37
N SER A 156 20.10 -14.20 -10.58
CA SER A 156 18.67 -13.96 -10.93
C SER A 156 17.66 -14.89 -10.23
N ARG A 157 18.07 -15.68 -9.23
CA ARG A 157 17.22 -16.68 -8.54
C ARG A 157 16.49 -16.13 -7.32
N TRP A 158 15.89 -14.95 -7.43
CA TRP A 158 15.16 -14.33 -6.32
C TRP A 158 13.97 -15.16 -5.84
N SER A 159 13.30 -15.92 -6.73
CA SER A 159 12.14 -16.73 -6.37
C SER A 159 12.46 -17.85 -5.39
N GLU A 160 13.65 -18.44 -5.47
CA GLU A 160 14.11 -19.48 -4.55
C GLU A 160 14.47 -18.93 -3.16
N ARG A 161 14.96 -17.69 -3.13
CA ARG A 161 15.36 -17.02 -1.87
C ARG A 161 14.20 -16.34 -1.15
N LEU A 162 13.10 -16.13 -1.84
CA LEU A 162 11.94 -15.42 -1.31
C LEU A 162 11.44 -15.98 0.03
N PRO A 163 11.34 -17.30 0.27
CA PRO A 163 10.92 -17.84 1.57
C PRO A 163 11.84 -17.40 2.73
N ALA A 164 13.16 -17.43 2.52
CA ALA A 164 14.13 -17.02 3.53
C ALA A 164 14.07 -15.50 3.79
N ILE A 165 13.89 -14.71 2.73
CA ILE A 165 13.69 -13.26 2.83
C ILE A 165 12.43 -12.94 3.64
N LEU A 166 11.32 -13.61 3.36
CA LEU A 166 10.07 -13.41 4.10
C LEU A 166 10.21 -13.83 5.56
N LEU A 167 10.92 -14.91 5.85
CA LEU A 167 11.21 -15.34 7.22
C LEU A 167 11.95 -14.25 8.00
N GLY A 168 12.98 -13.64 7.41
CA GLY A 168 13.71 -12.52 8.00
C GLY A 168 12.83 -11.28 8.22
N ILE A 169 12.00 -10.92 7.23
CA ILE A 169 11.08 -9.76 7.34
C ILE A 169 10.03 -9.98 8.43
N ARG A 170 9.54 -11.21 8.62
CA ARG A 170 8.56 -11.57 9.65
C ARG A 170 9.13 -11.47 11.06
N ASN A 171 10.43 -11.69 11.23
CA ASN A 171 11.15 -11.55 12.49
C ASN A 171 11.72 -10.14 12.73
N THR A 172 11.66 -9.25 11.75
CA THR A 172 12.18 -7.88 11.90
C THR A 172 11.23 -7.03 12.75
N ILE A 173 11.72 -6.44 13.82
CA ILE A 173 10.97 -5.53 14.69
C ILE A 173 10.48 -4.33 13.86
N LYS A 174 9.22 -4.01 13.99
CA LYS A 174 8.59 -2.82 13.36
C LYS A 174 8.54 -1.70 14.41
N GLU A 175 9.26 -0.62 14.16
CA GLU A 175 9.37 0.51 15.09
C GLU A 175 8.01 1.14 15.47
N ASP A 176 7.02 1.07 14.58
CA ASP A 176 5.69 1.63 14.80
C ASP A 176 4.84 0.80 15.78
N ILE A 177 5.16 -0.47 15.97
CA ILE A 177 4.42 -1.38 16.87
C ILE A 177 5.30 -2.00 17.96
N GLY A 178 6.62 -1.78 17.91
CA GLY A 178 7.58 -2.22 18.94
C GLY A 178 7.85 -3.73 18.98
N CYS A 179 7.29 -4.52 18.06
CA CYS A 179 7.45 -5.97 17.97
C CYS A 179 7.53 -6.43 16.51
N CYS A 180 7.87 -7.69 16.30
CA CYS A 180 7.89 -8.24 14.94
C CYS A 180 6.52 -8.82 14.55
N PRO A 181 6.24 -8.94 13.23
CA PRO A 181 5.01 -9.55 12.74
C PRO A 181 4.77 -10.97 13.27
N ALA A 182 5.82 -11.77 13.43
CA ALA A 182 5.72 -13.14 13.93
C ALA A 182 5.19 -13.17 15.38
N GLU A 183 5.65 -12.28 16.24
CA GLU A 183 5.15 -12.18 17.62
C GLU A 183 3.67 -11.82 17.66
N LEU A 184 3.21 -10.92 16.78
CA LEU A 184 1.78 -10.56 16.69
C LEU A 184 0.89 -11.68 16.15
N VAL A 185 1.46 -12.60 15.36
CA VAL A 185 0.72 -13.74 14.79
C VAL A 185 0.77 -14.95 15.69
N PHE A 186 1.95 -15.34 16.17
CA PHE A 186 2.19 -16.59 16.87
C PHE A 186 2.46 -16.42 18.38
N GLY A 187 2.68 -15.20 18.85
CA GLY A 187 3.08 -14.90 20.22
C GLY A 187 4.58 -15.12 20.51
N THR A 188 5.35 -15.50 19.48
CA THR A 188 6.79 -15.74 19.56
C THR A 188 7.44 -15.44 18.22
N THR A 189 8.75 -15.24 18.21
CA THR A 189 9.55 -15.14 16.99
C THR A 189 9.62 -16.50 16.27
N LEU A 190 9.83 -16.46 14.95
CA LEU A 190 10.10 -17.66 14.17
C LEU A 190 11.58 -18.03 14.30
N ARG A 191 11.88 -19.31 14.47
CA ARG A 191 13.27 -19.80 14.49
C ARG A 191 13.94 -19.56 13.14
N LEU A 192 15.13 -19.00 13.17
CA LEU A 192 15.98 -18.83 11.99
C LEU A 192 16.87 -20.05 11.79
N PRO A 193 17.30 -20.38 10.57
CA PRO A 193 18.09 -21.57 10.29
C PRO A 193 19.39 -21.68 11.11
N GLY A 194 20.03 -20.58 11.50
CA GLY A 194 21.23 -20.60 12.35
C GLY A 194 20.94 -20.86 13.83
N GLU A 195 19.74 -20.60 14.31
CA GLU A 195 19.37 -20.77 15.73
C GLU A 195 19.10 -22.24 16.10
N MET A 196 18.91 -23.11 15.12
CA MET A 196 18.72 -24.55 15.35
C MET A 196 20.02 -25.24 15.84
N VAL A 197 21.17 -24.60 15.67
CA VAL A 197 22.48 -25.13 16.09
C VAL A 197 22.83 -24.68 17.52
N LEU A 198 22.21 -23.63 18.02
CA LEU A 198 22.40 -23.16 19.39
C LEU A 198 21.32 -23.81 20.28
N ASP A 199 21.76 -24.70 21.16
CA ASP A 199 20.92 -25.34 22.16
C ASP A 199 20.22 -24.28 23.03
N SER A 200 18.98 -23.96 22.75
CA SER A 200 18.17 -23.11 23.62
C SER A 200 17.59 -23.93 24.77
N ARG A 201 18.47 -24.31 25.73
CA ARG A 201 18.10 -25.02 26.97
C ARG A 201 17.34 -24.17 27.97
N THR A 202 16.62 -23.14 27.56
CA THR A 202 15.93 -22.20 28.46
C THR A 202 14.41 -22.13 28.29
N THR A 203 13.82 -23.00 27.54
CA THR A 203 12.36 -23.15 27.59
C THR A 203 12.02 -24.35 28.48
N GLY A 204 11.82 -24.09 29.77
CA GLY A 204 11.17 -25.08 30.63
C GLY A 204 9.88 -25.59 29.93
N GLU A 205 9.61 -26.89 30.11
CA GLU A 205 8.41 -27.53 29.61
C GLU A 205 7.18 -26.73 30.06
N LEU A 206 6.63 -25.93 29.13
CA LEU A 206 5.41 -25.19 29.38
C LEU A 206 4.26 -26.12 29.06
N ASP A 207 3.46 -26.45 30.06
CA ASP A 207 2.19 -27.12 29.88
C ASP A 207 1.40 -26.41 28.74
N PRO A 208 0.96 -27.16 27.71
CA PRO A 208 0.27 -26.58 26.55
C PRO A 208 -0.95 -25.73 26.91
N PHE A 209 -1.65 -26.08 28.00
CA PHE A 209 -2.80 -25.33 28.47
C PHE A 209 -2.40 -23.96 29.03
N SER A 210 -1.37 -23.91 29.86
CA SER A 210 -0.85 -22.65 30.42
C SER A 210 -0.23 -21.77 29.33
N TYR A 211 0.34 -22.35 28.28
CA TYR A 211 0.83 -21.63 27.11
C TYR A 211 -0.33 -21.00 26.32
N ALA A 212 -1.38 -21.76 26.04
CA ALA A 212 -2.55 -21.26 25.31
C ALA A 212 -3.24 -20.10 26.05
N GLU A 213 -3.35 -20.18 27.40
CA GLU A 213 -3.98 -19.12 28.19
C GLU A 213 -3.13 -17.84 28.20
N ARG A 214 -1.78 -17.95 28.35
CA ARG A 214 -0.86 -16.80 28.21
C ARG A 214 -0.93 -16.19 26.83
N LEU A 215 -1.01 -17.00 25.80
CA LEU A 215 -1.14 -16.53 24.41
C LEU A 215 -2.45 -15.76 24.22
N LYS A 216 -3.56 -16.25 24.76
CA LYS A 216 -4.86 -15.55 24.73
C LYS A 216 -4.78 -14.21 25.48
N GLN A 217 -4.18 -14.17 26.66
CA GLN A 217 -4.00 -12.93 27.43
C GLN A 217 -3.11 -11.94 26.70
N HIS A 218 -2.01 -12.40 26.12
CA HIS A 218 -1.12 -11.58 25.31
C HIS A 218 -1.88 -10.96 24.12
N PHE A 219 -2.63 -11.76 23.37
CA PHE A 219 -3.40 -11.24 22.24
C PHE A 219 -4.55 -10.29 22.64
N ARG A 220 -5.14 -10.47 23.82
CA ARG A 220 -6.14 -9.53 24.35
C ARG A 220 -5.55 -8.17 24.71
N SER A 221 -4.28 -8.12 25.08
CA SER A 221 -3.59 -6.87 25.42
C SER A 221 -3.11 -6.08 24.20
N ILE A 222 -2.97 -6.73 23.05
CA ILE A 222 -2.50 -6.07 21.81
C ILE A 222 -3.57 -5.11 21.32
N ARG A 223 -3.20 -3.84 21.18
CA ARG A 223 -4.04 -2.80 20.60
C ARG A 223 -3.54 -2.44 19.20
N PRO A 224 -4.46 -2.20 18.24
CA PRO A 224 -4.07 -1.73 16.93
C PRO A 224 -3.38 -0.37 17.06
N THR A 225 -2.20 -0.25 16.48
CA THR A 225 -1.43 1.00 16.49
C THR A 225 -1.62 1.74 15.18
N SER A 226 -1.91 3.04 15.25
CA SER A 226 -1.95 3.88 14.06
C SER A 226 -0.56 3.96 13.42
N THR A 227 -0.53 3.99 12.10
CA THR A 227 0.72 4.31 11.39
C THR A 227 1.21 5.70 11.83
N ARG A 228 2.53 5.90 11.90
CA ARG A 228 3.18 7.15 12.36
C ARG A 228 2.42 8.39 11.90
N PRO A 229 2.09 9.32 12.80
CA PRO A 229 1.49 10.59 12.39
C PRO A 229 2.45 11.31 11.45
N ASN A 230 1.95 11.72 10.29
CA ASN A 230 2.74 12.53 9.37
C ASN A 230 2.89 13.92 10.00
N LEU A 231 4.09 14.23 10.49
CA LEU A 231 4.46 15.54 11.04
C LEU A 231 4.53 16.65 9.97
N ARG A 232 4.28 16.33 8.69
CA ARG A 232 4.22 17.34 7.63
C ARG A 232 3.02 18.24 7.85
N LYS A 233 3.26 19.53 8.03
CA LYS A 233 2.20 20.52 8.13
C LYS A 233 1.28 20.41 6.91
N GLN A 234 -0.01 20.29 7.18
CA GLN A 234 -1.03 20.31 6.14
C GLN A 234 -0.98 21.64 5.41
N GLN A 235 -0.95 21.60 4.09
CA GLN A 235 -0.97 22.77 3.25
C GLN A 235 -1.88 22.54 2.06
N VAL A 236 -3.10 23.03 2.16
CA VAL A 236 -4.08 23.04 1.06
C VAL A 236 -4.24 24.50 0.61
N HIS A 237 -4.14 24.72 -0.70
CA HIS A 237 -4.33 26.08 -1.23
C HIS A 237 -5.80 26.50 -1.01
N PRO A 238 -6.07 27.68 -0.42
CA PRO A 238 -7.44 28.09 -0.08
C PRO A 238 -8.38 28.16 -1.29
N ASP A 239 -7.85 28.54 -2.47
CA ASP A 239 -8.66 28.66 -3.69
C ASP A 239 -9.15 27.32 -4.23
N LEU A 240 -8.55 26.16 -3.85
CA LEU A 240 -9.02 24.85 -4.27
C LEU A 240 -10.47 24.55 -3.84
N HIS A 241 -10.94 25.18 -2.75
CA HIS A 241 -12.31 25.00 -2.29
C HIS A 241 -13.33 25.75 -3.16
N LYS A 242 -12.90 26.78 -3.92
CA LYS A 242 -13.80 27.71 -4.63
C LYS A 242 -13.67 27.62 -6.15
N CYS A 243 -12.48 27.31 -6.68
CA CYS A 243 -12.20 27.38 -8.12
C CYS A 243 -13.01 26.36 -8.92
N PRO A 244 -13.73 26.75 -9.99
CA PRO A 244 -14.51 25.84 -10.80
C PRO A 244 -13.65 24.90 -11.66
N PHE A 245 -12.40 25.29 -11.94
CA PHE A 245 -11.45 24.51 -12.72
C PHE A 245 -10.15 24.33 -11.95
N VAL A 246 -9.46 23.22 -12.22
CA VAL A 246 -8.19 22.88 -11.60
C VAL A 246 -7.23 22.25 -12.61
N PHE A 247 -5.93 22.40 -12.35
CA PHE A 247 -4.90 21.69 -13.08
C PHE A 247 -4.47 20.45 -12.31
N ILE A 248 -4.12 19.39 -13.02
CA ILE A 248 -3.64 18.10 -12.47
C ILE A 248 -2.13 18.03 -12.64
N ARG A 249 -1.39 17.78 -11.57
CA ARG A 249 0.04 17.48 -11.64
C ARG A 249 0.27 16.14 -12.33
N VAL A 250 1.16 16.16 -13.32
CA VAL A 250 1.59 14.96 -14.04
C VAL A 250 2.78 14.35 -13.29
N ASP A 251 2.60 13.21 -12.64
CA ASP A 251 3.61 12.53 -11.83
C ASP A 251 4.37 11.42 -12.60
N ALA A 252 3.98 11.13 -13.85
CA ALA A 252 4.69 10.18 -14.70
C ALA A 252 6.06 10.72 -15.12
N VAL A 253 6.97 9.80 -15.48
CA VAL A 253 8.25 10.17 -16.10
C VAL A 253 7.97 10.95 -17.37
N ARG A 254 8.54 12.15 -17.51
CA ARG A 254 8.25 13.08 -18.59
C ARG A 254 9.45 13.23 -19.51
N ARG A 255 9.13 13.56 -20.77
CA ARG A 255 10.14 14.08 -21.69
C ARG A 255 10.60 15.46 -21.22
N PRO A 256 11.85 15.85 -21.45
CA PRO A 256 12.32 17.21 -21.18
C PRO A 256 11.36 18.25 -21.79
N LEU A 257 11.18 19.38 -21.10
CA LEU A 257 10.34 20.53 -21.50
C LEU A 257 8.82 20.28 -21.52
N THR A 258 8.32 19.13 -21.04
CA THR A 258 6.87 18.91 -20.89
C THR A 258 6.34 19.66 -19.65
N PRO A 259 5.22 20.39 -19.77
CA PRO A 259 4.63 21.13 -18.65
C PRO A 259 4.30 20.20 -17.46
N PRO A 260 4.53 20.67 -16.23
CA PRO A 260 4.26 19.88 -15.01
C PRO A 260 2.79 19.68 -14.67
N TYR A 261 1.90 20.45 -15.28
CA TYR A 261 0.47 20.35 -15.05
C TYR A 261 -0.30 20.19 -16.34
N ASP A 262 -1.39 19.44 -16.25
CA ASP A 262 -2.37 19.18 -17.31
C ASP A 262 -3.73 19.83 -16.96
N GLY A 263 -4.49 20.32 -17.92
CA GLY A 263 -5.77 20.99 -17.72
C GLY A 263 -5.86 22.37 -18.37
N PRO A 264 -6.82 23.22 -18.00
CA PRO A 264 -7.70 23.12 -16.82
C PRO A 264 -8.86 22.12 -16.99
N TYR A 265 -9.24 21.45 -15.90
CA TYR A 265 -10.36 20.51 -15.87
C TYR A 265 -11.46 21.00 -14.92
N GLN A 266 -12.71 20.84 -15.33
CA GLN A 266 -13.87 21.23 -14.54
C GLN A 266 -14.06 20.35 -13.31
N VAL A 267 -14.32 20.96 -12.16
CA VAL A 267 -14.62 20.27 -10.91
C VAL A 267 -16.10 19.94 -10.83
N LEU A 268 -16.43 18.64 -10.89
CA LEU A 268 -17.81 18.14 -10.78
C LEU A 268 -18.24 17.94 -9.31
N SER A 269 -17.33 17.46 -8.45
CA SER A 269 -17.63 17.24 -7.05
C SER A 269 -16.35 17.33 -6.21
N ARG A 270 -16.48 17.84 -4.98
CA ARG A 270 -15.39 17.97 -4.01
C ARG A 270 -15.61 17.03 -2.84
N LYS A 271 -14.60 16.23 -2.53
CA LYS A 271 -14.53 15.39 -1.34
C LYS A 271 -13.29 15.77 -0.52
N PRO A 272 -13.24 15.48 0.78
CA PRO A 272 -12.12 15.90 1.64
C PRO A 272 -10.72 15.44 1.18
N LYS A 273 -10.61 14.39 0.39
CA LYS A 273 -9.35 13.78 -0.06
C LYS A 273 -9.15 13.77 -1.57
N TYR A 274 -10.21 13.90 -2.36
CA TYR A 274 -10.15 13.89 -3.80
C TYR A 274 -11.28 14.73 -4.41
N PHE A 275 -11.05 15.22 -5.61
CA PHE A 275 -12.09 15.84 -6.41
C PHE A 275 -12.47 14.93 -7.57
N VAL A 276 -13.72 14.98 -7.98
CA VAL A 276 -14.20 14.37 -9.22
C VAL A 276 -14.15 15.44 -10.31
N LEU A 277 -13.38 15.18 -11.33
CA LEU A 277 -13.14 16.11 -12.44
C LEU A 277 -13.75 15.58 -13.73
N ASN A 278 -14.16 16.48 -14.61
CA ASN A 278 -14.46 16.15 -15.98
C ASN A 278 -13.19 16.21 -16.83
N LYS A 279 -12.63 15.08 -17.16
CA LYS A 279 -11.45 15.00 -18.00
C LYS A 279 -11.83 14.46 -19.37
N ASN A 280 -11.89 15.33 -20.35
CA ASN A 280 -12.24 14.98 -21.75
C ASN A 280 -13.54 14.19 -21.86
N GLY A 281 -14.60 14.60 -21.13
CA GLY A 281 -15.90 13.94 -21.13
C GLY A 281 -16.05 12.76 -20.17
N SER A 282 -14.96 12.28 -19.55
CA SER A 282 -15.00 11.21 -18.55
C SER A 282 -14.86 11.75 -17.14
N LYS A 283 -15.54 11.10 -16.17
CA LYS A 283 -15.42 11.43 -14.73
C LYS A 283 -14.21 10.74 -14.13
N GLU A 284 -13.23 11.52 -13.68
CA GLU A 284 -12.02 11.01 -13.04
C GLU A 284 -11.90 11.53 -11.60
N SER A 285 -11.59 10.63 -10.64
CA SER A 285 -11.33 11.01 -9.24
C SER A 285 -9.84 11.25 -9.06
N VAL A 286 -9.46 12.46 -8.68
CA VAL A 286 -8.06 12.89 -8.53
C VAL A 286 -7.81 13.37 -7.11
N SER A 287 -6.70 12.89 -6.49
CA SER A 287 -6.29 13.33 -5.15
C SER A 287 -6.01 14.83 -5.11
N ILE A 288 -6.43 15.49 -4.02
CA ILE A 288 -6.18 16.93 -3.79
C ILE A 288 -4.68 17.24 -3.82
N ASP A 289 -3.81 16.32 -3.41
CA ASP A 289 -2.35 16.52 -3.41
C ASP A 289 -1.76 16.73 -4.82
N ARG A 290 -2.51 16.40 -5.86
CA ARG A 290 -2.13 16.61 -7.26
C ARG A 290 -2.79 17.81 -7.90
N LEU A 291 -3.67 18.50 -7.19
CA LEU A 291 -4.45 19.59 -7.75
C LEU A 291 -3.77 20.94 -7.51
N LYS A 292 -3.87 21.80 -8.51
CA LYS A 292 -3.51 23.21 -8.48
C LYS A 292 -4.73 24.01 -8.89
N PRO A 293 -5.12 25.07 -8.14
CA PRO A 293 -6.21 25.97 -8.51
C PRO A 293 -5.90 26.81 -9.73
#